data_278d98623a6e2f95e14ffd5f4ff37200
#
_entry.id   278d98623a6e2f95e14ffd5f4ff37200
#
_cell.length_a   1.000
_cell.length_b   1.000
_cell.length_c   1.000
_cell.angle_alpha   90.00
_cell.angle_beta   90.00
_cell.angle_gamma   90.00
#
_symmetry.space_group_name_H-M   'P 1'
#
loop_
_entity.id
_entity.type
_entity.pdbx_description
1 polymer ?
#
loop_
_entity_poly.entity_id
_entity_poly.type
_entity_poly.pdbx_seq_one_letter_code
_entity_poly.pdbx_strand_id
1 'polypeptide(L)'
;MKRIRGIFCFVMLFIVCISCREKYDDGKYFNGDIQKIGDNSGTVKKVTLNNVILHGANYGYIAVYDSLMFFLNPKLPDHFYNIFNINTGEEIGTFCNKGGGPKESAALGPISQFFKVENELQTLLFAPYEEKLFIWNITQSIKQGTTVIDKIIPYAWRDENGGACYNEMYLQDDSILLARVDPFPLSDEESTLMFYQKRTLDTNKALKNYSIYKQTMKNEEAPIISEAFFASADAFKPDGTKVVQVMGHLSQLNILDFETGQLMGYRMEGGDDFSIFQGKKNIKNYYVEVQADDNYIYALYWGKDRWGIHEIPYVNTIHVFDWYGKLVQKLETDYDIDKMFLDTVRNRLYVTRPKS
;
A
#
# COMPACT_ATOMS: atom_id res chain seq x y z
N MET A 1 56.28 -30.36 61.20
CA MET A 1 56.39 -30.03 59.77
C MET A 1 54.99 -30.22 59.14
N LYS A 2 54.22 -29.19 58.95
CA LYS A 2 52.91 -29.20 58.31
C LYS A 2 53.05 -28.60 56.91
N ARG A 3 52.74 -29.42 55.88
CA ARG A 3 52.67 -28.95 54.48
C ARG A 3 51.31 -28.29 54.23
N ILE A 4 51.35 -27.01 53.92
CA ILE A 4 50.18 -26.27 53.46
C ILE A 4 50.09 -26.46 51.91
N ARG A 5 49.07 -27.14 51.49
CA ARG A 5 48.72 -27.27 50.05
C ARG A 5 47.88 -26.02 49.68
N GLY A 6 48.46 -25.12 48.90
CA GLY A 6 47.72 -24.02 48.32
C GLY A 6 46.87 -24.54 47.15
N ILE A 7 45.57 -24.36 47.30
CA ILE A 7 44.64 -24.60 46.20
C ILE A 7 44.61 -23.30 45.39
N PHE A 8 45.19 -23.36 44.19
CA PHE A 8 45.03 -22.31 43.18
C PHE A 8 43.64 -22.46 42.54
N CYS A 9 42.68 -21.65 42.99
CA CYS A 9 41.39 -21.49 42.28
C CYS A 9 41.62 -20.65 41.03
N PHE A 10 41.73 -21.31 39.89
CA PHE A 10 41.70 -20.67 38.57
C PHE A 10 40.25 -20.23 38.31
N VAL A 11 39.91 -19.00 38.67
CA VAL A 11 38.66 -18.35 38.27
C VAL A 11 38.81 -18.02 36.80
N MET A 12 38.33 -18.90 35.93
CA MET A 12 38.17 -18.65 34.51
C MET A 12 37.05 -17.62 34.35
N LEU A 13 37.45 -16.36 34.25
CA LEU A 13 36.54 -15.27 33.89
C LEU A 13 36.10 -15.51 32.45
N PHE A 14 34.99 -16.18 32.23
CA PHE A 14 34.28 -16.17 30.97
C PHE A 14 33.79 -14.73 30.76
N ILE A 15 34.64 -13.91 30.14
CA ILE A 15 34.16 -12.69 29.49
C ILE A 15 33.34 -13.17 28.31
N VAL A 16 32.06 -13.37 28.57
CA VAL A 16 31.05 -13.39 27.52
C VAL A 16 31.09 -12.00 26.94
N CYS A 17 31.87 -11.84 25.88
CA CYS A 17 31.70 -10.73 24.97
C CYS A 17 30.29 -10.89 24.39
N ILE A 18 29.29 -10.46 25.15
CA ILE A 18 28.03 -10.07 24.61
C ILE A 18 28.40 -8.91 23.70
N SER A 19 28.66 -9.23 22.44
CA SER A 19 28.57 -8.26 21.38
C SER A 19 27.17 -7.67 21.50
N CYS A 20 27.04 -6.62 22.30
CA CYS A 20 25.98 -5.65 22.15
C CYS A 20 26.23 -5.01 20.76
N ARG A 21 25.91 -5.71 19.68
CA ARG A 21 25.25 -5.06 18.58
C ARG A 21 24.08 -4.38 19.29
N GLU A 22 24.11 -3.07 19.36
CA GLU A 22 22.91 -2.31 19.66
C GLU A 22 21.84 -2.90 18.74
N LYS A 23 21.06 -3.81 19.30
CA LYS A 23 19.88 -4.30 18.62
C LYS A 23 19.07 -3.05 18.47
N TYR A 24 19.04 -2.56 17.24
CA TYR A 24 18.18 -1.44 16.92
C TYR A 24 16.82 -1.85 17.43
N ASP A 25 16.35 -1.11 18.40
CA ASP A 25 15.09 -1.43 19.04
C ASP A 25 13.99 -1.08 18.04
N ASP A 26 13.55 -2.07 17.26
CA ASP A 26 12.41 -1.93 16.36
C ASP A 26 11.24 -1.29 17.11
N GLY A 27 11.09 -1.58 18.39
CA GLY A 27 10.10 -0.99 19.29
C GLY A 27 10.26 0.52 19.52
N LYS A 28 11.40 1.11 19.16
CA LYS A 28 11.58 2.56 19.18
C LYS A 28 10.77 3.25 18.07
N TYR A 29 10.64 2.62 16.92
CA TYR A 29 10.03 3.21 15.73
C TYR A 29 8.68 2.60 15.39
N PHE A 30 8.53 1.30 15.54
CA PHE A 30 7.33 0.56 15.18
C PHE A 30 6.37 0.41 16.36
N ASN A 31 5.07 0.59 16.10
CA ASN A 31 4.05 0.60 17.15
C ASN A 31 3.46 -0.79 17.47
N GLY A 32 3.83 -1.81 16.71
CA GLY A 32 3.39 -3.19 16.90
C GLY A 32 4.53 -4.13 17.26
N ASP A 33 4.22 -5.42 17.30
CA ASP A 33 5.18 -6.50 17.42
C ASP A 33 5.67 -6.93 16.03
N ILE A 34 6.95 -7.38 15.94
CA ILE A 34 7.52 -7.86 14.69
C ILE A 34 7.82 -9.34 14.79
N GLN A 35 7.19 -10.11 13.92
CA GLN A 35 7.47 -11.54 13.72
C GLN A 35 8.38 -11.72 12.50
N LYS A 36 9.41 -12.57 12.62
CA LYS A 36 10.28 -12.95 11.51
C LYS A 36 9.69 -14.10 10.72
N ILE A 37 9.80 -14.02 9.39
CA ILE A 37 9.34 -15.03 8.44
C ILE A 37 10.55 -15.63 7.76
N GLY A 38 10.69 -16.96 7.79
CA GLY A 38 11.78 -17.65 7.08
C GLY A 38 11.67 -17.46 5.56
N ASP A 39 12.77 -17.13 4.89
CA ASP A 39 12.79 -16.94 3.44
C ASP A 39 12.42 -18.20 2.65
N ASN A 40 12.67 -19.38 3.23
CA ASN A 40 12.28 -20.66 2.66
C ASN A 40 10.80 -21.02 2.87
N SER A 41 10.03 -20.17 3.57
CA SER A 41 8.59 -20.33 3.67
C SER A 41 7.94 -19.91 2.34
N GLY A 42 6.94 -20.66 1.91
CA GLY A 42 6.24 -20.44 0.64
C GLY A 42 6.84 -21.22 -0.54
N THR A 43 5.94 -21.81 -1.32
CA THR A 43 6.31 -22.55 -2.54
C THR A 43 6.54 -21.57 -3.69
N VAL A 44 7.59 -21.80 -4.49
CA VAL A 44 7.81 -21.04 -5.72
C VAL A 44 6.97 -21.64 -6.85
N LYS A 45 6.19 -20.80 -7.52
CA LYS A 45 5.39 -21.16 -8.70
C LYS A 45 5.69 -20.21 -9.85
N LYS A 46 6.13 -20.76 -10.96
CA LYS A 46 6.26 -20.02 -12.22
C LYS A 46 4.88 -19.85 -12.86
N VAL A 47 4.61 -18.64 -13.30
CA VAL A 47 3.33 -18.24 -13.91
C VAL A 47 3.58 -17.59 -15.25
N THR A 48 2.95 -18.12 -16.29
CA THR A 48 2.95 -17.52 -17.62
C THR A 48 1.79 -16.54 -17.73
N LEU A 49 2.09 -15.31 -18.15
CA LEU A 49 1.10 -14.26 -18.33
C LEU A 49 0.41 -14.36 -19.69
N ASN A 50 -0.90 -14.17 -19.70
CA ASN A 50 -1.70 -14.10 -20.93
C ASN A 50 -2.00 -12.64 -21.27
N ASN A 51 -1.88 -12.28 -22.53
CA ASN A 51 -2.19 -10.92 -22.98
C ASN A 51 -3.71 -10.69 -23.00
N VAL A 52 -4.12 -9.53 -22.48
CA VAL A 52 -5.45 -8.97 -22.74
C VAL A 52 -5.32 -8.06 -23.97
N ILE A 53 -6.10 -8.33 -25.01
CA ILE A 53 -6.10 -7.54 -26.24
C ILE A 53 -7.20 -6.49 -26.13
N LEU A 54 -6.82 -5.21 -26.24
CA LEU A 54 -7.74 -4.08 -26.22
C LEU A 54 -7.62 -3.29 -27.53
N HIS A 55 -8.75 -2.91 -28.10
CA HIS A 55 -8.86 -2.17 -29.36
C HIS A 55 -8.98 -0.66 -29.07
N GLY A 56 -7.87 -0.02 -28.69
CA GLY A 56 -7.86 1.40 -28.38
C GLY A 56 -6.65 1.85 -27.58
N ALA A 57 -6.57 3.14 -27.32
CA ALA A 57 -5.50 3.72 -26.52
C ALA A 57 -5.73 3.43 -25.03
N ASN A 58 -4.89 2.56 -24.48
CA ASN A 58 -4.89 2.21 -23.07
C ASN A 58 -3.60 2.71 -22.42
N TYR A 59 -3.74 3.51 -21.38
CA TYR A 59 -2.60 4.07 -20.65
C TYR A 59 -3.02 4.52 -19.25
N GLY A 60 -2.16 4.34 -18.27
CA GLY A 60 -2.37 4.84 -16.92
C GLY A 60 -2.56 3.72 -15.89
N TYR A 61 -3.17 4.08 -14.76
CA TYR A 61 -3.47 3.11 -13.71
C TYR A 61 -4.66 2.27 -14.08
N ILE A 62 -4.52 0.95 -13.87
CA ILE A 62 -5.60 0.00 -14.16
C ILE A 62 -6.44 -0.28 -12.92
N ALA A 63 -7.72 -0.52 -13.15
CA ALA A 63 -8.62 -1.19 -12.22
C ALA A 63 -9.50 -2.17 -12.99
N VAL A 64 -9.91 -3.26 -12.38
CA VAL A 64 -10.67 -4.31 -13.06
C VAL A 64 -11.82 -4.78 -12.17
N TYR A 65 -12.98 -4.90 -12.75
CA TYR A 65 -14.15 -5.51 -12.12
C TYR A 65 -14.88 -6.38 -13.12
N ASP A 66 -14.85 -7.69 -12.92
CA ASP A 66 -15.44 -8.68 -13.82
C ASP A 66 -14.98 -8.48 -15.28
N SER A 67 -15.85 -8.12 -16.19
CA SER A 67 -15.57 -7.89 -17.61
C SER A 67 -15.13 -6.46 -17.95
N LEU A 68 -15.05 -5.57 -16.97
CA LEU A 68 -14.71 -4.17 -17.17
C LEU A 68 -13.27 -3.89 -16.76
N MET A 69 -12.51 -3.27 -17.66
CA MET A 69 -11.18 -2.76 -17.36
C MET A 69 -11.18 -1.24 -17.50
N PHE A 70 -10.73 -0.59 -16.45
CA PHE A 70 -10.67 0.87 -16.31
C PHE A 70 -9.22 1.32 -16.44
N PHE A 71 -9.02 2.42 -17.13
CA PHE A 71 -7.75 3.14 -17.13
C PHE A 71 -7.97 4.56 -16.63
N LEU A 72 -7.32 4.92 -15.53
CA LEU A 72 -7.13 6.32 -15.19
C LEU A 72 -6.09 6.88 -16.14
N ASN A 73 -6.54 7.50 -17.22
CA ASN A 73 -5.72 7.92 -18.34
C ASN A 73 -5.53 9.45 -18.37
N PRO A 74 -4.37 9.97 -17.94
CA PRO A 74 -4.12 11.40 -17.91
C PRO A 74 -4.07 12.06 -19.30
N LYS A 75 -3.94 11.25 -20.37
CA LYS A 75 -3.85 11.75 -21.76
C LYS A 75 -5.20 11.98 -22.43
N LEU A 76 -6.30 11.54 -21.83
CA LEU A 76 -7.62 11.88 -22.31
C LEU A 76 -7.83 13.41 -22.17
N PRO A 77 -8.35 14.12 -23.20
CA PRO A 77 -8.48 15.55 -23.15
C PRO A 77 -9.53 16.01 -22.12
N ASP A 78 -10.70 15.37 -22.13
CA ASP A 78 -11.88 15.87 -21.42
C ASP A 78 -12.35 14.97 -20.28
N HIS A 79 -11.76 13.77 -20.13
CA HIS A 79 -12.15 12.76 -19.16
C HIS A 79 -10.95 12.21 -18.41
N PHE A 80 -11.21 11.51 -17.29
CA PHE A 80 -10.16 10.81 -16.53
C PHE A 80 -10.10 9.33 -16.84
N TYR A 81 -11.22 8.68 -17.08
CA TYR A 81 -11.31 7.24 -17.26
C TYR A 81 -11.77 6.84 -18.64
N ASN A 82 -11.13 5.84 -19.23
CA ASN A 82 -11.73 5.04 -20.27
C ASN A 82 -11.96 3.61 -19.79
N ILE A 83 -13.05 3.01 -20.26
CA ILE A 83 -13.51 1.68 -19.87
C ILE A 83 -13.50 0.79 -21.10
N PHE A 84 -12.96 -0.42 -20.95
CA PHE A 84 -12.96 -1.47 -21.98
C PHE A 84 -13.69 -2.70 -21.49
N ASN A 85 -14.30 -3.42 -22.41
CA ASN A 85 -14.77 -4.78 -22.17
C ASN A 85 -13.62 -5.75 -22.43
N ILE A 86 -13.15 -6.45 -21.40
CA ILE A 86 -12.01 -7.39 -21.49
C ILE A 86 -12.29 -8.54 -22.45
N ASN A 87 -13.55 -8.98 -22.56
CA ASN A 87 -13.90 -10.15 -23.38
C ASN A 87 -13.91 -9.83 -24.88
N THR A 88 -14.26 -8.61 -25.26
CA THR A 88 -14.32 -8.17 -26.67
C THR A 88 -13.13 -7.31 -27.08
N GLY A 89 -12.45 -6.70 -26.10
CA GLY A 89 -11.40 -5.72 -26.32
C GLY A 89 -11.90 -4.32 -26.69
N GLU A 90 -13.21 -4.13 -26.84
CA GLU A 90 -13.80 -2.87 -27.30
C GLU A 90 -13.87 -1.82 -26.19
N GLU A 91 -13.62 -0.58 -26.56
CA GLU A 91 -13.84 0.57 -25.66
C GLU A 91 -15.35 0.82 -25.50
N ILE A 92 -15.81 0.87 -24.26
CA ILE A 92 -17.21 1.15 -23.91
C ILE A 92 -17.46 2.67 -23.90
N GLY A 93 -16.48 3.45 -23.45
CA GLY A 93 -16.57 4.90 -23.42
C GLY A 93 -15.59 5.55 -22.45
N THR A 94 -15.67 6.90 -22.39
CA THR A 94 -14.87 7.74 -21.51
C THR A 94 -15.75 8.45 -20.49
N PHE A 95 -15.27 8.56 -19.24
CA PHE A 95 -16.06 9.01 -18.11
C PHE A 95 -15.24 9.84 -17.13
N CYS A 96 -15.94 10.50 -16.20
CA CYS A 96 -15.41 11.39 -15.18
C CYS A 96 -14.77 12.62 -15.81
N ASN A 97 -15.57 13.65 -16.04
CA ASN A 97 -15.18 14.85 -16.77
C ASN A 97 -14.11 15.67 -16.05
N LYS A 98 -13.16 16.17 -16.81
CA LYS A 98 -12.22 17.20 -16.38
C LYS A 98 -12.89 18.55 -16.45
N GLY A 99 -12.72 19.38 -15.43
CA GLY A 99 -13.27 20.72 -15.41
C GLY A 99 -13.52 21.26 -14.02
N GLY A 100 -14.24 22.37 -13.93
CA GLY A 100 -14.58 23.06 -12.69
C GLY A 100 -16.06 23.02 -12.30
N GLY A 101 -16.85 22.21 -12.99
CA GLY A 101 -18.28 22.04 -12.68
C GLY A 101 -18.51 21.22 -11.41
N PRO A 102 -19.76 21.18 -10.90
CA PRO A 102 -20.06 20.47 -9.65
C PRO A 102 -19.73 18.97 -9.65
N LYS A 103 -19.81 18.33 -10.82
CA LYS A 103 -19.53 16.89 -11.03
C LYS A 103 -18.23 16.67 -11.84
N GLU A 104 -17.40 17.68 -11.95
CA GLU A 104 -16.13 17.68 -12.65
C GLU A 104 -14.98 17.82 -11.64
N SER A 105 -13.78 17.51 -12.06
CA SER A 105 -12.58 17.68 -11.23
C SER A 105 -11.38 18.10 -12.07
N ALA A 106 -10.42 18.76 -11.43
CA ALA A 106 -9.09 19.02 -12.00
C ALA A 106 -8.16 17.80 -11.88
N ALA A 107 -8.38 16.93 -10.87
CA ALA A 107 -7.65 15.69 -10.67
C ALA A 107 -8.50 14.66 -9.96
N LEU A 108 -8.37 13.39 -10.34
CA LEU A 108 -8.98 12.26 -9.65
C LEU A 108 -7.93 11.23 -9.26
N GLY A 109 -8.09 10.65 -8.08
CA GLY A 109 -7.33 9.48 -7.65
C GLY A 109 -7.72 8.21 -8.43
N PRO A 110 -6.86 7.16 -8.39
CA PRO A 110 -7.18 5.87 -8.96
C PRO A 110 -8.34 5.19 -8.21
N ILE A 111 -9.03 4.27 -8.90
CA ILE A 111 -10.03 3.41 -8.26
C ILE A 111 -9.30 2.44 -7.34
N SER A 112 -9.61 2.49 -6.06
CA SER A 112 -9.11 1.58 -5.03
C SER A 112 -10.11 0.50 -4.62
N GLN A 113 -11.40 0.72 -4.89
CA GLN A 113 -12.48 -0.14 -4.43
C GLN A 113 -13.66 -0.10 -5.38
N PHE A 114 -14.30 -1.26 -5.55
CA PHE A 114 -15.63 -1.38 -6.15
C PHE A 114 -16.63 -1.90 -5.12
N PHE A 115 -17.84 -1.41 -5.18
CA PHE A 115 -18.95 -1.90 -4.36
C PHE A 115 -20.26 -1.88 -5.13
N LYS A 116 -21.28 -2.55 -4.63
CA LYS A 116 -22.63 -2.57 -5.24
C LYS A 116 -23.66 -2.01 -4.30
N VAL A 117 -24.49 -1.14 -4.85
CA VAL A 117 -25.73 -0.66 -4.21
C VAL A 117 -26.88 -1.00 -5.13
N GLU A 118 -27.88 -1.74 -4.64
CA GLU A 118 -29.06 -2.15 -5.43
C GLU A 118 -28.70 -2.81 -6.80
N ASN A 119 -27.62 -3.62 -6.84
CA ASN A 119 -27.04 -4.24 -8.02
C ASN A 119 -26.31 -3.29 -9.00
N GLU A 120 -26.23 -2.01 -8.73
CA GLU A 120 -25.46 -1.07 -9.52
C GLU A 120 -24.00 -1.03 -9.03
N LEU A 121 -23.05 -1.17 -9.96
CA LEU A 121 -21.64 -1.08 -9.68
C LEU A 121 -21.26 0.38 -9.45
N GLN A 122 -20.61 0.65 -8.34
CA GLN A 122 -20.16 1.97 -7.94
C GLN A 122 -18.70 1.94 -7.45
N THR A 123 -18.10 3.10 -7.37
CA THR A 123 -16.79 3.31 -6.76
C THR A 123 -16.71 4.68 -6.09
N LEU A 124 -15.82 4.79 -5.11
CA LEU A 124 -15.45 6.05 -4.48
C LEU A 124 -14.27 6.65 -5.24
N LEU A 125 -14.39 7.92 -5.64
CA LEU A 125 -13.29 8.68 -6.25
C LEU A 125 -12.97 9.90 -5.39
N PHE A 126 -11.69 10.11 -5.15
CA PHE A 126 -11.20 11.27 -4.42
C PHE A 126 -10.78 12.36 -5.40
N ALA A 127 -11.33 13.55 -5.20
CA ALA A 127 -11.03 14.78 -5.95
C ALA A 127 -10.35 15.79 -5.00
N PRO A 128 -9.01 15.71 -4.84
CA PRO A 128 -8.30 16.44 -3.78
C PRO A 128 -8.37 17.96 -3.93
N TYR A 129 -8.33 18.48 -5.14
CA TYR A 129 -8.34 19.93 -5.36
C TYR A 129 -9.71 20.58 -5.10
N GLU A 130 -10.77 19.85 -5.32
CA GLU A 130 -12.14 20.30 -5.06
C GLU A 130 -12.61 19.94 -3.65
N GLU A 131 -11.77 19.24 -2.88
CA GLU A 131 -12.09 18.75 -1.54
C GLU A 131 -13.41 17.95 -1.51
N LYS A 132 -13.51 16.98 -2.44
CA LYS A 132 -14.70 16.16 -2.62
C LYS A 132 -14.39 14.69 -2.76
N LEU A 133 -15.36 13.89 -2.33
CA LEU A 133 -15.50 12.49 -2.71
C LEU A 133 -16.71 12.36 -3.65
N PHE A 134 -16.54 11.63 -4.72
CA PHE A 134 -17.62 11.27 -5.63
C PHE A 134 -17.96 9.79 -5.45
N ILE A 135 -19.24 9.48 -5.29
CA ILE A 135 -19.77 8.14 -5.53
C ILE A 135 -20.14 8.07 -7.01
N TRP A 136 -19.24 7.46 -7.80
CA TRP A 136 -19.44 7.29 -9.23
C TRP A 136 -20.23 6.01 -9.51
N ASN A 137 -21.40 6.17 -10.15
CA ASN A 137 -22.24 5.08 -10.60
C ASN A 137 -21.81 4.61 -11.99
N ILE A 138 -21.03 3.55 -12.01
CA ILE A 138 -20.44 2.98 -13.23
C ILE A 138 -21.54 2.36 -14.10
N THR A 139 -22.45 1.59 -13.49
CA THR A 139 -23.55 0.93 -14.23
C THR A 139 -24.42 1.94 -14.97
N GLN A 140 -24.85 3.01 -14.29
CA GLN A 140 -25.67 4.04 -14.93
C GLN A 140 -24.87 4.87 -15.94
N SER A 141 -23.59 5.11 -15.67
CA SER A 141 -22.74 5.83 -16.61
C SER A 141 -22.59 5.09 -17.95
N ILE A 142 -22.35 3.80 -17.91
CA ILE A 142 -22.26 2.96 -19.11
C ILE A 142 -23.62 2.93 -19.86
N LYS A 143 -24.72 2.77 -19.12
CA LYS A 143 -26.06 2.71 -19.70
C LYS A 143 -26.47 4.02 -20.39
N GLN A 144 -26.08 5.17 -19.83
CA GLN A 144 -26.44 6.48 -20.35
C GLN A 144 -25.40 7.08 -21.31
N GLY A 145 -24.20 6.49 -21.40
CA GLY A 145 -23.09 7.02 -22.19
C GLY A 145 -22.53 8.34 -21.65
N THR A 146 -22.74 8.64 -20.37
CA THR A 146 -22.25 9.86 -19.71
C THR A 146 -21.96 9.60 -18.24
N THR A 147 -21.14 10.44 -17.60
CA THR A 147 -20.79 10.29 -16.19
C THR A 147 -22.00 10.52 -15.27
N VAL A 148 -22.32 9.52 -14.45
CA VAL A 148 -23.37 9.60 -13.43
C VAL A 148 -22.72 9.58 -12.04
N ILE A 149 -22.83 10.68 -11.32
CA ILE A 149 -22.38 10.81 -9.93
C ILE A 149 -23.63 10.79 -9.04
N ASP A 150 -23.75 9.76 -8.22
CA ASP A 150 -24.91 9.57 -7.33
C ASP A 150 -24.79 10.46 -6.08
N LYS A 151 -23.60 10.61 -5.53
CA LYS A 151 -23.38 11.44 -4.33
C LYS A 151 -22.08 12.22 -4.45
N ILE A 152 -22.13 13.46 -3.98
CA ILE A 152 -20.96 14.32 -3.78
C ILE A 152 -20.85 14.60 -2.30
N ILE A 153 -19.70 14.28 -1.71
CA ILE A 153 -19.46 14.43 -0.29
C ILE A 153 -18.32 15.45 -0.13
N PRO A 154 -18.57 16.60 0.53
CA PRO A 154 -17.49 17.52 0.88
C PRO A 154 -16.47 16.80 1.75
N TYR A 155 -15.19 16.91 1.39
CA TYR A 155 -14.15 16.22 2.09
C TYR A 155 -12.84 17.01 2.03
N ALA A 156 -12.51 17.71 3.10
CA ALA A 156 -11.24 18.41 3.21
C ALA A 156 -10.08 17.39 3.17
N TRP A 157 -9.12 17.61 2.30
CA TRP A 157 -7.94 16.74 2.18
C TRP A 157 -6.90 16.98 3.29
N ARG A 158 -7.11 18.02 4.10
CA ARG A 158 -6.35 18.32 5.31
C ARG A 158 -7.27 18.33 6.52
N ASP A 159 -6.75 17.94 7.67
CA ASP A 159 -7.49 18.13 8.91
C ASP A 159 -7.64 19.63 9.25
N GLU A 160 -8.52 19.95 10.19
CA GLU A 160 -8.81 21.32 10.61
C GLU A 160 -7.57 22.08 11.12
N ASN A 161 -6.54 21.35 11.58
CA ASN A 161 -5.28 21.88 12.06
C ASN A 161 -4.19 21.93 10.98
N GLY A 162 -4.50 21.48 9.76
CA GLY A 162 -3.56 21.43 8.65
C GLY A 162 -2.45 20.38 8.79
N GLY A 163 -2.56 19.48 9.78
CA GLY A 163 -1.52 18.52 10.16
C GLY A 163 -1.54 17.20 9.42
N ALA A 164 -2.64 16.86 8.75
CA ALA A 164 -2.79 15.57 8.06
C ALA A 164 -3.26 15.77 6.62
N CYS A 165 -2.60 15.08 5.68
CA CYS A 165 -3.05 15.00 4.29
C CYS A 165 -3.63 13.62 4.04
N TYR A 166 -4.89 13.55 3.61
CA TYR A 166 -5.55 12.30 3.25
C TYR A 166 -5.20 11.92 1.82
N ASN A 167 -4.80 10.68 1.60
CA ASN A 167 -4.32 10.22 0.31
C ASN A 167 -5.24 9.14 -0.29
N GLU A 168 -5.47 8.07 0.43
CA GLU A 168 -6.32 6.97 -0.01
C GLU A 168 -7.52 6.82 0.91
N MET A 169 -8.67 6.51 0.30
CA MET A 169 -9.91 6.36 1.02
C MET A 169 -10.61 5.08 0.63
N TYR A 170 -11.12 4.40 1.63
CA TYR A 170 -11.80 3.14 1.50
C TYR A 170 -13.14 3.19 2.26
N LEU A 171 -14.24 2.88 1.59
CA LEU A 171 -15.55 2.80 2.20
C LEU A 171 -15.69 1.46 2.93
N GLN A 172 -15.71 1.49 4.26
CA GLN A 172 -15.86 0.29 5.07
C GLN A 172 -17.31 -0.21 5.06
N ASP A 173 -18.24 0.74 5.16
CA ASP A 173 -19.69 0.53 5.07
C ASP A 173 -20.37 1.84 4.63
N ASP A 174 -21.69 1.87 4.59
CA ASP A 174 -22.48 3.02 4.10
C ASP A 174 -22.25 4.31 4.90
N SER A 175 -21.61 4.25 6.05
CA SER A 175 -21.43 5.35 6.98
C SER A 175 -19.98 5.62 7.39
N ILE A 176 -19.08 4.66 7.17
CA ILE A 176 -17.70 4.67 7.66
C ILE A 176 -16.69 4.67 6.53
N LEU A 177 -15.77 5.60 6.61
CA LEU A 177 -14.64 5.77 5.74
C LEU A 177 -13.33 5.46 6.49
N LEU A 178 -12.47 4.69 5.87
CA LEU A 178 -11.08 4.51 6.27
C LEU A 178 -10.20 5.38 5.38
N ALA A 179 -9.41 6.25 5.96
CA ALA A 179 -8.52 7.13 5.23
C ALA A 179 -7.07 6.82 5.58
N ARG A 180 -6.21 6.71 4.58
CA ARG A 180 -4.77 6.79 4.75
C ARG A 180 -4.37 8.24 4.93
N VAL A 181 -3.48 8.47 5.88
CA VAL A 181 -2.95 9.79 6.17
C VAL A 181 -1.46 9.79 5.85
N ASP A 182 -1.03 10.70 5.01
CA ASP A 182 0.39 10.92 4.80
C ASP A 182 0.93 11.75 5.97
N PRO A 183 1.86 11.22 6.76
CA PRO A 183 2.48 11.96 7.84
C PRO A 183 3.43 13.00 7.26
N PHE A 184 2.93 14.18 6.93
CA PHE A 184 3.79 15.32 6.65
C PHE A 184 4.24 15.93 7.98
N PRO A 185 5.55 16.04 8.22
CA PRO A 185 6.04 16.81 9.35
C PRO A 185 5.81 18.30 9.07
N LEU A 186 4.65 18.81 9.45
CA LEU A 186 4.33 20.23 9.28
C LEU A 186 4.95 21.13 10.36
N SER A 187 5.46 20.55 11.45
CA SER A 187 6.23 21.27 12.47
C SER A 187 7.10 20.32 13.29
N ASP A 188 8.12 20.89 13.94
CA ASP A 188 9.08 20.15 14.78
C ASP A 188 8.47 19.63 16.10
N GLU A 189 7.28 20.05 16.44
CA GLU A 189 6.62 19.76 17.69
C GLU A 189 5.37 18.91 17.44
N GLU A 190 5.40 17.64 17.85
CA GLU A 190 4.24 16.75 17.97
C GLU A 190 3.46 16.41 16.67
N SER A 191 4.14 15.99 15.63
CA SER A 191 3.42 15.24 14.60
C SER A 191 2.97 13.92 15.20
N THR A 192 1.73 13.82 15.64
CA THR A 192 1.09 12.54 15.89
C THR A 192 1.25 11.73 14.62
N LEU A 193 1.98 10.63 14.69
CA LEU A 193 2.24 9.76 13.55
C LEU A 193 0.99 8.96 13.22
N MET A 194 -0.07 9.69 12.94
CA MET A 194 -1.31 9.15 12.45
C MET A 194 -1.07 8.61 11.04
N PHE A 195 -1.42 7.36 10.81
CA PHE A 195 -1.21 6.72 9.52
C PHE A 195 -2.51 6.30 8.87
N TYR A 196 -3.50 5.92 9.67
CA TYR A 196 -4.86 5.66 9.23
C TYR A 196 -5.86 6.33 10.17
N GLN A 197 -6.99 6.71 9.61
CA GLN A 197 -8.07 7.30 10.36
C GLN A 197 -9.40 6.68 9.96
N LYS A 198 -10.19 6.29 10.95
CA LYS A 198 -11.59 5.93 10.77
C LYS A 198 -12.45 7.19 10.91
N ARG A 199 -13.32 7.45 9.93
CA ARG A 199 -14.15 8.67 9.85
C ARG A 199 -15.58 8.34 9.52
N THR A 200 -16.49 9.25 9.86
CA THR A 200 -17.86 9.20 9.33
C THR A 200 -17.87 9.71 7.89
N LEU A 201 -18.65 9.04 7.04
CA LEU A 201 -18.77 9.43 5.63
C LEU A 201 -19.51 10.78 5.47
N ASP A 202 -20.60 10.99 6.18
CA ASP A 202 -21.47 12.15 5.98
C ASP A 202 -20.92 13.47 6.57
N THR A 203 -20.35 13.39 7.77
CA THR A 203 -19.90 14.57 8.51
C THR A 203 -18.39 14.73 8.50
N ASN A 204 -17.68 13.80 7.89
CA ASN A 204 -16.21 13.76 7.84
C ASN A 204 -15.55 13.87 9.23
N LYS A 205 -16.23 13.38 10.26
CA LYS A 205 -15.74 13.44 11.64
C LYS A 205 -14.77 12.28 11.92
N ALA A 206 -13.62 12.59 12.46
CA ALA A 206 -12.68 11.58 12.92
C ALA A 206 -13.27 10.79 14.11
N LEU A 207 -13.23 9.47 14.02
CA LEU A 207 -13.71 8.55 15.05
C LEU A 207 -12.55 7.90 15.81
N LYS A 208 -11.52 7.47 15.06
CA LYS A 208 -10.36 6.79 15.65
C LYS A 208 -9.13 6.98 14.76
N ASN A 209 -7.99 7.19 15.40
CA ASN A 209 -6.69 7.30 14.77
C ASN A 209 -5.88 6.02 15.01
N TYR A 210 -5.07 5.64 14.04
CA TYR A 210 -4.18 4.49 14.12
C TYR A 210 -2.78 4.89 13.67
N SER A 211 -1.78 4.55 14.48
CA SER A 211 -0.38 4.79 14.18
C SER A 211 0.34 3.49 13.87
N ILE A 212 1.09 3.48 12.77
CA ILE A 212 2.00 2.39 12.44
C ILE A 212 3.36 2.60 13.13
N TYR A 213 3.78 3.85 13.26
CA TYR A 213 5.07 4.21 13.83
C TYR A 213 4.90 5.05 15.09
N LYS A 214 5.84 4.92 16.06
CA LYS A 214 5.88 5.69 17.30
C LYS A 214 6.48 7.07 17.12
N GLN A 215 7.45 7.18 16.22
CA GLN A 215 8.13 8.43 15.92
C GLN A 215 8.72 8.41 14.51
N THR A 216 8.92 9.60 13.96
CA THR A 216 9.68 9.78 12.73
C THR A 216 11.17 9.63 13.01
N MET A 217 11.90 9.14 12.02
CA MET A 217 13.34 9.22 12.05
C MET A 217 13.74 10.57 11.47
N LYS A 218 14.13 11.51 12.34
CA LYS A 218 14.74 12.78 11.91
C LYS A 218 16.21 12.50 11.65
N ASN A 219 16.66 12.77 10.45
CA ASN A 219 18.08 12.82 10.14
C ASN A 219 18.37 14.16 9.47
N GLU A 220 18.93 15.09 10.24
CA GLU A 220 19.30 16.43 9.77
C GLU A 220 20.34 16.40 8.66
N GLU A 221 21.19 15.34 8.63
CA GLU A 221 22.23 15.16 7.62
C GLU A 221 21.74 14.52 6.32
N ALA A 222 20.55 13.90 6.32
CA ALA A 222 20.01 13.20 5.17
C ALA A 222 18.46 13.24 5.14
N PRO A 223 17.85 14.37 4.76
CA PRO A 223 16.38 14.54 4.75
C PRO A 223 15.64 13.53 3.86
N ILE A 224 16.28 13.01 2.79
CA ILE A 224 15.72 11.97 1.91
C ILE A 224 15.39 10.67 2.68
N ILE A 225 16.03 10.44 3.80
CA ILE A 225 15.81 9.22 4.60
C ILE A 225 14.47 9.25 5.30
N SER A 226 13.95 10.41 5.67
CA SER A 226 12.63 10.51 6.29
C SER A 226 11.49 10.17 5.32
N GLU A 227 11.59 10.56 4.05
CA GLU A 227 10.63 10.18 3.01
C GLU A 227 10.71 8.66 2.73
N ALA A 228 11.92 8.11 2.66
CA ALA A 228 12.13 6.69 2.46
C ALA A 228 11.57 5.84 3.62
N PHE A 229 11.59 6.35 4.84
CA PHE A 229 11.07 5.67 6.02
C PHE A 229 9.58 5.33 5.90
N PHE A 230 8.79 6.21 5.28
CA PHE A 230 7.35 6.04 5.11
C PHE A 230 6.95 5.46 3.75
N ALA A 231 7.92 5.26 2.85
CA ALA A 231 7.63 4.68 1.53
C ALA A 231 6.97 3.32 1.67
N SER A 232 5.72 3.24 1.28
CA SER A 232 4.88 2.05 1.40
C SER A 232 3.79 2.02 0.34
N ALA A 233 3.24 0.83 0.10
CA ALA A 233 2.00 0.64 -0.61
C ALA A 233 1.02 -0.09 0.31
N ASP A 234 -0.27 0.19 0.16
CA ASP A 234 -1.29 -0.29 1.08
C ASP A 234 -2.42 -0.99 0.32
N ALA A 235 -3.05 -1.96 0.96
CA ALA A 235 -4.29 -2.57 0.47
C ALA A 235 -5.23 -2.87 1.63
N PHE A 236 -6.48 -2.48 1.50
CA PHE A 236 -7.51 -2.83 2.47
C PHE A 236 -8.05 -4.24 2.18
N LYS A 237 -8.34 -4.98 3.25
CA LYS A 237 -9.13 -6.20 3.12
C LYS A 237 -10.53 -5.84 2.62
N PRO A 238 -11.13 -6.57 1.67
CA PRO A 238 -12.43 -6.20 1.09
C PRO A 238 -13.56 -5.96 2.10
N ASP A 239 -13.53 -6.64 3.25
CA ASP A 239 -14.48 -6.44 4.34
C ASP A 239 -14.21 -5.17 5.20
N GLY A 240 -13.14 -4.43 4.89
CA GLY A 240 -12.76 -3.21 5.62
C GLY A 240 -12.27 -3.43 7.05
N THR A 241 -12.07 -4.69 7.49
CA THR A 241 -11.64 -4.98 8.88
C THR A 241 -10.16 -4.78 9.09
N LYS A 242 -9.34 -4.93 8.03
CA LYS A 242 -7.88 -4.85 8.10
C LYS A 242 -7.30 -4.05 6.95
N VAL A 243 -6.08 -3.57 7.17
CA VAL A 243 -5.22 -3.05 6.10
C VAL A 243 -3.87 -3.73 6.19
N VAL A 244 -3.28 -4.02 5.04
CA VAL A 244 -1.87 -4.36 4.93
C VAL A 244 -1.11 -3.18 4.35
N GLN A 245 0.03 -2.87 4.97
CA GLN A 245 1.01 -1.93 4.47
C GLN A 245 2.30 -2.68 4.16
N VAL A 246 2.78 -2.62 2.94
CA VAL A 246 4.08 -3.19 2.57
C VAL A 246 5.12 -2.09 2.49
N MET A 247 6.26 -2.27 3.13
CA MET A 247 7.29 -1.24 3.22
C MET A 247 8.18 -1.23 1.98
N GLY A 248 8.40 -0.05 1.43
CA GLY A 248 9.25 0.13 0.24
C GLY A 248 10.72 -0.20 0.49
N HIS A 249 11.22 0.07 1.69
CA HIS A 249 12.65 -0.05 2.01
C HIS A 249 12.98 -1.04 3.12
N LEU A 250 12.01 -1.77 3.63
CA LEU A 250 12.20 -2.94 4.48
C LEU A 250 11.47 -4.13 3.89
N SER A 251 12.02 -5.33 4.05
CA SER A 251 11.35 -6.57 3.66
C SER A 251 10.24 -6.93 4.67
N GLN A 252 9.39 -5.95 4.97
CA GLN A 252 8.38 -6.03 6.02
C GLN A 252 7.01 -5.65 5.49
N LEU A 253 6.01 -6.41 5.89
CA LEU A 253 4.61 -6.04 5.77
C LEU A 253 4.01 -5.85 7.16
N ASN A 254 3.11 -4.89 7.28
CA ASN A 254 2.41 -4.54 8.51
C ASN A 254 0.92 -4.81 8.32
N ILE A 255 0.30 -5.53 9.23
CA ILE A 255 -1.14 -5.78 9.21
C ILE A 255 -1.75 -5.08 10.43
N LEU A 256 -2.64 -4.15 10.17
CA LEU A 256 -3.43 -3.46 11.18
C LEU A 256 -4.87 -3.95 11.13
N ASP A 257 -5.37 -4.37 12.28
CA ASP A 257 -6.78 -4.71 12.49
C ASP A 257 -7.52 -3.47 13.05
N PHE A 258 -8.52 -2.98 12.32
CA PHE A 258 -9.22 -1.75 12.68
C PHE A 258 -10.21 -1.92 13.84
N GLU A 259 -10.64 -3.13 14.13
CA GLU A 259 -11.56 -3.40 15.24
C GLU A 259 -10.79 -3.43 16.55
N THR A 260 -9.78 -4.26 16.63
CA THR A 260 -8.98 -4.44 17.83
C THR A 260 -7.92 -3.35 18.01
N GLY A 261 -7.45 -2.77 16.92
CA GLY A 261 -6.28 -1.87 16.89
C GLY A 261 -4.96 -2.62 16.95
N GLN A 262 -4.97 -3.96 16.84
CA GLN A 262 -3.75 -4.75 16.85
C GLN A 262 -2.94 -4.50 15.58
N LEU A 263 -1.66 -4.24 15.77
CA LEU A 263 -0.68 -4.05 14.69
C LEU A 263 0.41 -5.12 14.81
N MET A 264 0.61 -5.86 13.71
CA MET A 264 1.67 -6.86 13.60
C MET A 264 2.54 -6.57 12.38
N GLY A 265 3.86 -6.54 12.57
CA GLY A 265 4.84 -6.50 11.50
C GLY A 265 5.36 -7.92 11.20
N TYR A 266 5.51 -8.22 9.92
CA TYR A 266 6.06 -9.50 9.46
C TYR A 266 7.26 -9.20 8.56
N ARG A 267 8.46 -9.54 9.03
CA ARG A 267 9.73 -9.23 8.35
C ARG A 267 10.42 -10.50 7.90
N MET A 268 10.91 -10.52 6.65
CA MET A 268 11.69 -11.63 6.13
C MET A 268 13.00 -11.80 6.93
N GLU A 269 13.38 -13.03 7.27
CA GLU A 269 14.65 -13.33 7.92
C GLU A 269 15.82 -12.87 7.05
N GLY A 270 16.84 -12.29 7.70
CA GLY A 270 17.99 -11.73 6.99
C GLY A 270 17.72 -10.38 6.30
N GLY A 271 16.48 -9.88 6.36
CA GLY A 271 16.14 -8.54 5.89
C GLY A 271 16.68 -7.45 6.81
N ASP A 272 16.78 -6.25 6.23
CA ASP A 272 17.18 -5.06 6.96
C ASP A 272 16.17 -4.69 8.06
N ASP A 273 16.62 -4.00 9.09
CA ASP A 273 15.81 -3.41 10.15
C ASP A 273 15.80 -1.88 10.05
N PHE A 274 15.14 -1.20 10.99
CA PHE A 274 15.03 0.25 10.97
C PHE A 274 16.38 0.98 11.06
N SER A 275 17.49 0.29 11.39
CA SER A 275 18.82 0.89 11.42
C SER A 275 19.34 1.38 10.06
N ILE A 276 18.77 0.85 8.96
CA ILE A 276 19.17 1.30 7.60
C ILE A 276 18.90 2.78 7.36
N PHE A 277 17.90 3.34 8.05
CA PHE A 277 17.52 4.73 7.92
C PHE A 277 18.44 5.70 8.68
N GLN A 278 19.40 5.21 9.46
CA GLN A 278 20.34 6.04 10.23
C GLN A 278 21.67 6.29 9.54
N GLY A 279 21.98 5.62 8.46
CA GLY A 279 23.30 5.66 7.86
C GLY A 279 23.30 5.85 6.35
N LYS A 280 24.49 6.09 5.80
CA LYS A 280 24.77 6.15 4.35
C LYS A 280 24.78 4.76 3.69
N LYS A 281 24.02 3.80 4.18
CA LYS A 281 23.96 2.46 3.60
C LYS A 281 23.11 2.50 2.33
N ASN A 282 23.44 1.65 1.36
CA ASN A 282 22.61 1.44 0.19
C ASN A 282 21.24 0.90 0.64
N ILE A 283 20.20 1.71 0.45
CA ILE A 283 18.84 1.33 0.77
C ILE A 283 18.33 0.47 -0.37
N LYS A 284 17.83 -0.72 -0.05
CA LYS A 284 17.14 -1.59 -1.00
C LYS A 284 15.69 -1.18 -1.19
N ASN A 285 15.15 -1.51 -2.36
CA ASN A 285 13.71 -1.52 -2.56
C ASN A 285 13.21 -2.95 -2.37
N TYR A 286 12.17 -3.11 -1.56
CA TYR A 286 11.59 -4.42 -1.25
C TYR A 286 10.22 -4.60 -1.88
N TYR A 287 9.24 -3.80 -1.49
CA TYR A 287 7.89 -3.90 -2.04
C TYR A 287 7.51 -2.60 -2.75
N VAL A 288 6.89 -2.73 -3.90
CA VAL A 288 6.54 -1.57 -4.73
C VAL A 288 5.04 -1.42 -4.95
N GLU A 289 4.28 -2.49 -4.76
CA GLU A 289 2.83 -2.49 -4.89
C GLU A 289 2.21 -3.64 -4.10
N VAL A 290 0.95 -3.50 -3.71
CA VAL A 290 0.20 -4.54 -2.99
C VAL A 290 -1.27 -4.52 -3.40
N GLN A 291 -1.85 -5.73 -3.51
CA GLN A 291 -3.28 -5.96 -3.68
C GLN A 291 -3.73 -7.02 -2.69
N ALA A 292 -5.01 -7.07 -2.36
CA ALA A 292 -5.51 -8.06 -1.42
C ALA A 292 -6.94 -8.50 -1.76
N ASP A 293 -7.23 -9.76 -1.41
CA ASP A 293 -8.58 -10.30 -1.34
C ASP A 293 -8.92 -10.71 0.10
N ASP A 294 -10.04 -11.39 0.29
CA ASP A 294 -10.47 -11.83 1.62
C ASP A 294 -9.50 -12.84 2.27
N ASN A 295 -8.73 -13.56 1.47
CA ASN A 295 -7.87 -14.65 1.92
C ASN A 295 -6.39 -14.32 1.87
N TYR A 296 -5.95 -13.55 0.86
CA TYR A 296 -4.54 -13.37 0.54
C TYR A 296 -4.17 -11.93 0.26
N ILE A 297 -2.88 -11.66 0.47
CA ILE A 297 -2.18 -10.42 0.18
C ILE A 297 -1.16 -10.72 -0.91
N TYR A 298 -1.17 -9.95 -2.00
CA TYR A 298 -0.29 -10.09 -3.16
C TYR A 298 0.64 -8.88 -3.18
N ALA A 299 1.89 -9.06 -2.79
CA ALA A 299 2.88 -7.99 -2.68
C ALA A 299 3.94 -8.12 -3.77
N LEU A 300 4.05 -7.12 -4.64
CA LEU A 300 5.04 -7.07 -5.71
C LEU A 300 6.42 -6.80 -5.10
N TYR A 301 7.30 -7.79 -5.22
CA TYR A 301 8.60 -7.81 -4.55
C TYR A 301 9.73 -7.55 -5.54
N TRP A 302 10.60 -6.64 -5.18
CA TRP A 302 11.78 -6.30 -5.95
C TRP A 302 13.08 -6.85 -5.35
N GLY A 303 13.40 -6.51 -4.09
CA GLY A 303 14.54 -7.06 -3.35
C GLY A 303 15.92 -6.64 -3.85
N LYS A 304 16.04 -5.51 -4.58
CA LYS A 304 17.30 -5.01 -5.17
C LYS A 304 17.70 -3.64 -4.65
N ASP A 305 18.98 -3.29 -4.81
CA ASP A 305 19.51 -2.00 -4.43
C ASP A 305 18.88 -0.86 -5.24
N ARG A 306 18.58 0.25 -4.57
CA ARG A 306 17.90 1.43 -5.16
C ARG A 306 18.72 2.11 -6.27
N TRP A 307 20.03 1.99 -6.26
CA TRP A 307 20.93 2.82 -7.06
C TRP A 307 21.50 2.17 -8.32
N GLY A 308 20.97 1.05 -8.74
CA GLY A 308 21.25 0.54 -10.08
C GLY A 308 20.56 1.39 -11.15
N ILE A 309 20.94 2.68 -11.27
CA ILE A 309 20.23 3.73 -12.02
C ILE A 309 20.13 3.46 -13.53
N HIS A 310 20.85 2.49 -14.06
CA HIS A 310 20.91 2.20 -15.48
C HIS A 310 20.19 0.92 -15.93
N GLU A 311 19.70 0.13 -14.99
CA GLU A 311 18.88 -1.03 -15.30
C GLU A 311 17.47 -0.75 -14.79
N ILE A 312 16.50 -0.70 -15.71
CA ILE A 312 15.09 -0.75 -15.34
C ILE A 312 14.94 -2.04 -14.56
N PRO A 313 14.59 -1.96 -13.29
CA PRO A 313 14.59 -3.17 -12.47
C PRO A 313 13.43 -4.05 -12.89
N TYR A 314 13.77 -5.28 -13.19
CA TYR A 314 12.81 -6.31 -13.48
C TYR A 314 12.12 -6.73 -12.18
N VAL A 315 10.85 -6.38 -12.04
CA VAL A 315 10.02 -6.79 -10.91
C VAL A 315 9.05 -7.82 -11.42
N ASN A 316 9.37 -9.09 -11.19
CA ASN A 316 8.61 -10.21 -11.70
C ASN A 316 8.21 -11.22 -10.60
N THR A 317 8.40 -10.87 -9.36
CA THR A 317 8.10 -11.75 -8.24
C THR A 317 6.98 -11.16 -7.39
N ILE A 318 5.96 -11.96 -7.11
CA ILE A 318 4.88 -11.58 -6.21
C ILE A 318 4.92 -12.52 -5.01
N HIS A 319 5.07 -11.96 -3.82
CA HIS A 319 4.91 -12.69 -2.57
C HIS A 319 3.43 -12.74 -2.21
N VAL A 320 2.93 -13.94 -1.94
CA VAL A 320 1.54 -14.15 -1.50
C VAL A 320 1.54 -14.52 -0.03
N PHE A 321 0.92 -13.70 0.78
CA PHE A 321 0.76 -13.93 2.22
C PHE A 321 -0.71 -14.17 2.56
N ASP A 322 -0.96 -14.88 3.66
CA ASP A 322 -2.28 -14.85 4.29
C ASP A 322 -2.39 -13.64 5.25
N TRP A 323 -3.59 -13.38 5.76
CA TRP A 323 -3.86 -12.28 6.70
C TRP A 323 -3.30 -12.53 8.13
N TYR A 324 -2.57 -13.62 8.33
CA TYR A 324 -1.78 -13.90 9.53
C TYR A 324 -0.28 -13.69 9.28
N GLY A 325 0.08 -13.14 8.13
CA GLY A 325 1.45 -12.81 7.74
C GLY A 325 2.31 -14.00 7.32
N LYS A 326 1.72 -15.19 7.13
CA LYS A 326 2.45 -16.35 6.63
C LYS A 326 2.68 -16.20 5.12
N LEU A 327 3.94 -16.31 4.68
CA LEU A 327 4.27 -16.41 3.27
C LEU A 327 3.82 -17.77 2.73
N VAL A 328 2.79 -17.77 1.91
CA VAL A 328 2.16 -18.99 1.35
C VAL A 328 2.83 -19.40 0.05
N GLN A 329 3.10 -18.42 -0.82
CA GLN A 329 3.60 -18.69 -2.16
C GLN A 329 4.45 -17.51 -2.67
N LYS A 330 5.39 -17.81 -3.57
CA LYS A 330 6.11 -16.84 -4.41
C LYS A 330 5.74 -17.13 -5.86
N LEU A 331 5.12 -16.17 -6.54
CA LEU A 331 4.80 -16.26 -7.96
C LEU A 331 5.91 -15.58 -8.75
N GLU A 332 6.52 -16.31 -9.68
CA GLU A 332 7.52 -15.76 -10.61
C GLU A 332 6.89 -15.68 -11.98
N THR A 333 6.78 -14.48 -12.53
CA THR A 333 6.24 -14.26 -13.88
C THR A 333 7.35 -14.25 -14.92
N ASP A 334 6.98 -14.51 -16.16
CA ASP A 334 7.88 -14.47 -17.33
C ASP A 334 8.11 -13.06 -17.88
N TYR A 335 7.46 -12.06 -17.29
CA TYR A 335 7.58 -10.64 -17.66
C TYR A 335 7.67 -9.74 -16.43
N ASP A 336 8.21 -8.56 -16.67
CA ASP A 336 8.22 -7.49 -15.67
C ASP A 336 6.85 -6.90 -15.47
N ILE A 337 6.57 -6.56 -14.22
CA ILE A 337 5.33 -5.96 -13.78
C ILE A 337 5.61 -4.52 -13.37
N ASP A 338 4.83 -3.57 -13.93
CA ASP A 338 4.82 -2.17 -13.52
C ASP A 338 3.71 -1.91 -12.49
N LYS A 339 2.49 -2.32 -12.82
CA LYS A 339 1.31 -2.20 -11.96
C LYS A 339 0.54 -3.51 -11.93
N MET A 340 -0.16 -3.72 -10.85
CA MET A 340 -1.06 -4.86 -10.72
C MET A 340 -2.41 -4.45 -10.13
N PHE A 341 -3.44 -5.17 -10.51
CA PHE A 341 -4.78 -5.02 -9.96
C PHE A 341 -5.46 -6.38 -9.84
N LEU A 342 -6.08 -6.64 -8.71
CA LEU A 342 -6.77 -7.88 -8.41
C LEU A 342 -8.28 -7.75 -8.70
N ASP A 343 -8.76 -8.49 -9.69
CA ASP A 343 -10.20 -8.70 -9.89
C ASP A 343 -10.68 -9.81 -8.95
N THR A 344 -11.31 -9.41 -7.87
CA THR A 344 -11.81 -10.33 -6.84
C THR A 344 -13.03 -11.13 -7.33
N VAL A 345 -13.76 -10.64 -8.36
CA VAL A 345 -14.92 -11.33 -8.92
C VAL A 345 -14.50 -12.56 -9.71
N ARG A 346 -13.48 -12.42 -10.56
CA ARG A 346 -12.94 -13.52 -11.38
C ARG A 346 -11.77 -14.24 -10.73
N ASN A 347 -11.31 -13.75 -9.58
CA ASN A 347 -10.10 -14.22 -8.91
C ASN A 347 -8.89 -14.24 -9.86
N ARG A 348 -8.64 -13.08 -10.50
CA ARG A 348 -7.55 -12.90 -11.46
C ARG A 348 -6.73 -11.66 -11.13
N LEU A 349 -5.42 -11.82 -11.21
CA LEU A 349 -4.49 -10.71 -11.10
C LEU A 349 -4.16 -10.20 -12.52
N TYR A 350 -4.46 -8.94 -12.79
CA TYR A 350 -4.10 -8.22 -13.99
C TYR A 350 -2.85 -7.39 -13.74
N VAL A 351 -1.96 -7.37 -14.71
CA VAL A 351 -0.69 -6.64 -14.61
C VAL A 351 -0.43 -5.82 -15.86
N THR A 352 0.26 -4.70 -15.70
CA THR A 352 0.81 -3.93 -16.81
C THR A 352 2.31 -4.16 -16.91
N ARG A 353 2.83 -4.06 -18.14
CA ARG A 353 4.27 -4.11 -18.38
C ARG A 353 4.86 -2.70 -18.30
N PRO A 354 6.11 -2.55 -17.83
CA PRO A 354 6.84 -1.33 -18.00
C PRO A 354 6.93 -0.95 -19.49
N LYS A 355 6.88 0.33 -19.79
CA LYS A 355 7.13 0.78 -21.16
C LYS A 355 8.60 0.58 -21.48
N SER A 356 8.86 -0.12 -22.59
CA SER A 356 10.17 -0.17 -23.24
C SER A 356 10.57 1.20 -23.80
#